data_6c309466f39fdc48268adc1d65e440f1
#
_entry.id   6c309466f39fdc48268adc1d65e440f1
#
_cell.length_a   1.000
_cell.length_b   1.000
_cell.length_c   1.000
_cell.angle_alpha   90.00
_cell.angle_beta   90.00
_cell.angle_gamma   90.00
#
_symmetry.space_group_name_H-M   'P 1'
#
loop_
_entity.id
_entity.type
_entity.pdbx_description
1 polymer ?
#
loop_
_entity_poly.entity_id
_entity_poly.type
_entity_poly.pdbx_seq_one_letter_code
_entity_poly.pdbx_strand_id
1 'polypeptide(L)'
;MDIDLPDVLAEVSAQFARYEAALVSNDVAVLDELFRDDSRTLRYGIAENLYGHKEIMAFRAARSPVGLMRKIDRTVITTYGRDTAVASTLFYRDGAKGRVGRQMQTWVRFPEGWKIVAAHVSIIDESKDSST
;
A
#
# COMPACT_ATOMS: atom_id res chain seq x y z
N MET A 1 -15.74 -7.74 -18.56
CA MET A 1 -14.69 -8.05 -17.56
C MET A 1 -15.37 -8.35 -16.23
N ASP A 2 -14.93 -9.40 -15.58
CA ASP A 2 -15.48 -9.78 -14.28
C ASP A 2 -14.85 -8.93 -13.16
N ILE A 3 -15.69 -8.47 -12.25
CA ILE A 3 -15.26 -7.69 -11.10
C ILE A 3 -15.37 -8.56 -9.85
N ASP A 4 -14.31 -8.57 -9.04
CA ASP A 4 -14.29 -9.29 -7.76
C ASP A 4 -14.56 -10.79 -7.87
N LEU A 5 -13.93 -11.46 -8.83
CA LEU A 5 -13.93 -12.91 -8.86
C LEU A 5 -13.43 -13.44 -7.51
N PRO A 6 -14.19 -14.32 -6.82
CA PRO A 6 -13.84 -14.67 -5.42
C PRO A 6 -12.43 -15.23 -5.23
N ASP A 7 -11.96 -16.06 -6.15
CA ASP A 7 -10.60 -16.62 -6.05
C ASP A 7 -9.54 -15.55 -6.23
N VAL A 8 -9.74 -14.61 -7.15
CA VAL A 8 -8.79 -13.52 -7.41
C VAL A 8 -8.77 -12.55 -6.24
N LEU A 9 -9.95 -12.18 -5.74
CA LEU A 9 -10.07 -11.29 -4.58
C LEU A 9 -9.36 -11.88 -3.36
N ALA A 10 -9.50 -13.19 -3.13
CA ALA A 10 -8.82 -13.87 -2.03
C ALA A 10 -7.30 -13.81 -2.18
N GLU A 11 -6.78 -13.99 -3.39
CA GLU A 11 -5.33 -13.91 -3.64
C GLU A 11 -4.78 -12.52 -3.32
N VAL A 12 -5.41 -11.47 -3.83
CA VAL A 12 -4.94 -10.10 -3.59
C VAL A 12 -5.07 -9.72 -2.14
N SER A 13 -6.18 -10.10 -1.51
CA SER A 13 -6.41 -9.80 -0.09
C SER A 13 -5.33 -10.41 0.79
N ALA A 14 -4.87 -11.62 0.46
CA ALA A 14 -3.76 -12.26 1.19
C ALA A 14 -2.45 -11.50 1.00
N GLN A 15 -2.17 -11.02 -0.21
CA GLN A 15 -0.96 -10.24 -0.47
C GLN A 15 -1.02 -8.86 0.18
N PHE A 16 -2.19 -8.24 0.21
CA PHE A 16 -2.37 -6.97 0.92
C PHE A 16 -2.11 -7.15 2.42
N ALA A 17 -2.63 -8.22 3.03
CA ALA A 17 -2.36 -8.52 4.43
C ALA A 17 -0.87 -8.75 4.70
N ARG A 18 -0.19 -9.43 3.78
CA ARG A 18 1.25 -9.65 3.85
C ARG A 18 2.02 -8.33 3.78
N TYR A 19 1.58 -7.43 2.89
CA TYR A 19 2.16 -6.08 2.79
C TYR A 19 1.99 -5.31 4.10
N GLU A 20 0.80 -5.31 4.66
CA GLU A 20 0.51 -4.58 5.90
C GLU A 20 1.35 -5.10 7.06
N ALA A 21 1.45 -6.41 7.21
CA ALA A 21 2.28 -7.03 8.25
C ALA A 21 3.75 -6.65 8.08
N ALA A 22 4.26 -6.66 6.84
CA ALA A 22 5.63 -6.29 6.55
C ALA A 22 5.90 -4.81 6.83
N LEU A 23 4.93 -3.95 6.55
CA LEU A 23 5.09 -2.52 6.76
C LEU A 23 5.23 -2.20 8.25
N VAL A 24 4.33 -2.69 9.08
CA VAL A 24 4.34 -2.37 10.52
C VAL A 24 5.50 -3.02 11.25
N SER A 25 6.04 -4.13 10.77
CA SER A 25 7.22 -4.79 11.34
C SER A 25 8.53 -4.34 10.68
N ASN A 26 8.45 -3.47 9.69
CA ASN A 26 9.59 -3.02 8.89
C ASN A 26 10.37 -4.18 8.25
N ASP A 27 9.64 -5.15 7.71
CA ASP A 27 10.24 -6.26 6.97
C ASP A 27 10.58 -5.80 5.56
N VAL A 28 11.74 -5.18 5.41
CA VAL A 28 12.18 -4.55 4.17
C VAL A 28 12.27 -5.56 3.02
N ALA A 29 12.72 -6.78 3.30
CA ALA A 29 12.85 -7.80 2.26
C ALA A 29 11.50 -8.13 1.62
N VAL A 30 10.46 -8.28 2.44
CA VAL A 30 9.11 -8.57 1.94
C VAL A 30 8.54 -7.36 1.20
N LEU A 31 8.75 -6.14 1.73
CA LEU A 31 8.29 -4.93 1.05
C LEU A 31 8.93 -4.78 -0.33
N ASP A 32 10.24 -5.03 -0.42
CA ASP A 32 10.96 -4.96 -1.70
C ASP A 32 10.46 -6.02 -2.68
N GLU A 33 10.13 -7.20 -2.19
CA GLU A 33 9.59 -8.28 -3.03
C GLU A 33 8.20 -7.94 -3.57
N LEU A 34 7.35 -7.31 -2.77
CA LEU A 34 5.96 -7.02 -3.16
C LEU A 34 5.84 -5.88 -4.18
N PHE A 35 6.82 -4.99 -4.27
CA PHE A 35 6.86 -3.99 -5.32
C PHE A 35 7.51 -4.60 -6.56
N ARG A 36 6.93 -4.35 -7.73
CA ARG A 36 7.47 -4.86 -8.99
C ARG A 36 8.87 -4.32 -9.23
N ASP A 37 9.84 -5.21 -9.49
CA ASP A 37 11.20 -4.82 -9.83
C ASP A 37 11.25 -4.37 -11.30
N ASP A 38 10.95 -3.10 -11.50
CA ASP A 38 10.83 -2.49 -12.82
C ASP A 38 11.02 -0.97 -12.68
N SER A 39 11.63 -0.36 -13.68
CA SER A 39 11.86 1.08 -13.67
C SER A 39 10.56 1.91 -13.76
N ARG A 40 9.47 1.29 -14.18
CA ARG A 40 8.16 1.95 -14.29
C ARG A 40 7.34 1.88 -13.00
N THR A 41 7.77 1.10 -12.02
CA THR A 41 7.11 1.06 -10.72
C THR A 41 7.35 2.39 -10.01
N LEU A 42 6.29 2.98 -9.47
CA LEU A 42 6.42 4.27 -8.81
C LEU A 42 5.65 4.33 -7.51
N ARG A 43 6.10 5.20 -6.61
CA ARG A 43 5.42 5.44 -5.35
C ARG A 43 5.54 6.91 -4.97
N TYR A 44 4.39 7.54 -4.77
CA TYR A 44 4.33 8.86 -4.15
C TYR A 44 4.03 8.66 -2.67
N GLY A 45 4.93 9.12 -1.83
CA GLY A 45 4.75 9.09 -0.39
C GLY A 45 4.37 10.46 0.16
N ILE A 46 4.35 10.57 1.48
CA ILE A 46 3.92 11.81 2.14
C ILE A 46 4.84 12.97 1.77
N ALA A 47 6.14 12.71 1.66
CA ALA A 47 7.14 13.76 1.42
C ALA A 47 8.11 13.41 0.29
N GLU A 48 7.88 12.32 -0.43
CA GLU A 48 8.84 11.86 -1.44
C GLU A 48 8.14 11.39 -2.71
N ASN A 49 8.84 11.55 -3.82
CA ASN A 49 8.44 11.01 -5.12
C ASN A 49 9.49 9.98 -5.52
N LEU A 50 9.10 8.72 -5.65
CA LEU A 50 10.02 7.63 -5.94
C LEU A 50 9.68 7.00 -7.29
N TYR A 51 10.66 7.01 -8.18
CA TYR A 51 10.51 6.47 -9.53
C TYR A 51 11.44 5.26 -9.69
N GLY A 52 10.85 4.11 -9.97
CA GLY A 52 11.57 2.86 -10.14
C GLY A 52 11.81 2.11 -8.84
N HIS A 53 11.91 0.80 -8.96
CA HIS A 53 12.10 -0.09 -7.82
C HIS A 53 13.36 0.25 -7.01
N LYS A 54 14.44 0.68 -7.68
CA LYS A 54 15.68 1.03 -6.99
C LYS A 54 15.51 2.16 -6.02
N GLU A 55 14.79 3.22 -6.42
CA GLU A 55 14.53 4.36 -5.53
C GLU A 55 13.65 3.96 -4.35
N ILE A 56 12.65 3.10 -4.61
CA ILE A 56 11.76 2.61 -3.56
C ILE A 56 12.55 1.80 -2.53
N MET A 57 13.42 0.89 -2.99
CA MET A 57 14.26 0.10 -2.10
C MET A 57 15.19 0.99 -1.26
N ALA A 58 15.85 1.96 -1.89
CA ALA A 58 16.77 2.86 -1.20
C ALA A 58 16.06 3.66 -0.12
N PHE A 59 14.86 4.15 -0.41
CA PHE A 59 14.05 4.88 0.57
C PHE A 59 13.72 3.99 1.78
N ARG A 60 13.30 2.77 1.53
CA ARG A 60 12.95 1.84 2.62
C ARG A 60 14.15 1.46 3.46
N ALA A 61 15.31 1.24 2.83
CA ALA A 61 16.53 0.92 3.55
C ALA A 61 16.99 2.05 4.47
N ALA A 62 16.74 3.30 4.08
CA ALA A 62 17.15 4.47 4.84
C ALA A 62 16.12 4.91 5.88
N ARG A 63 14.88 4.40 5.80
CA ARG A 63 13.79 4.86 6.66
C ARG A 63 13.92 4.31 8.07
N SER A 64 13.67 5.19 9.06
CA SER A 64 13.57 4.76 10.45
C SER A 64 12.43 3.76 10.64
N PRO A 65 12.62 2.71 11.45
CA PRO A 65 11.53 1.81 11.79
C PRO A 65 10.58 2.38 12.84
N VAL A 66 10.88 3.56 13.39
CA VAL A 66 10.06 4.16 14.43
C VAL A 66 8.77 4.73 13.84
N GLY A 67 7.64 4.51 14.53
CA GLY A 67 6.36 5.10 14.16
C GLY A 67 5.66 4.41 13.00
N LEU A 68 6.02 3.17 12.68
CA LEU A 68 5.39 2.43 11.58
C LEU A 68 4.08 1.75 11.98
N MET A 69 3.87 1.52 13.28
CA MET A 69 2.62 0.91 13.75
C MET A 69 1.43 1.79 13.41
N ARG A 70 0.38 1.17 12.89
CA ARG A 70 -0.83 1.89 12.48
C ARG A 70 -2.04 0.97 12.55
N LYS A 71 -3.21 1.58 12.61
CA LYS A 71 -4.47 0.88 12.43
C LYS A 71 -5.03 1.24 11.07
N ILE A 72 -5.57 0.27 10.37
CA ILE A 72 -6.22 0.52 9.08
C ILE A 72 -7.73 0.50 9.27
N ASP A 73 -8.42 1.24 8.40
CA ASP A 73 -9.87 1.36 8.43
C ASP A 73 -10.38 1.55 7.01
N ARG A 74 -11.61 1.14 6.76
CA ARG A 74 -12.28 1.30 5.47
C ARG A 74 -11.44 0.74 4.31
N THR A 75 -10.86 -0.41 4.51
CA THR A 75 -10.09 -1.09 3.47
C THR A 75 -11.01 -1.59 2.37
N VAL A 76 -10.74 -1.20 1.14
CA VAL A 76 -11.47 -1.63 -0.04
C VAL A 76 -10.50 -2.22 -1.04
N ILE A 77 -10.71 -3.48 -1.40
CA ILE A 77 -9.92 -4.16 -2.43
C ILE A 77 -10.89 -4.57 -3.52
N THR A 78 -10.60 -4.13 -4.75
CA THR A 78 -11.43 -4.47 -5.91
C THR A 78 -10.53 -5.07 -6.97
N THR A 79 -10.92 -6.21 -7.52
CA THR A 79 -10.20 -6.84 -8.62
C THR A 79 -10.96 -6.65 -9.92
N TYR A 80 -10.20 -6.47 -11.00
CA TYR A 80 -10.71 -6.26 -12.34
C TYR A 80 -10.13 -7.33 -13.24
N GLY A 81 -10.96 -8.27 -13.70
CA GLY A 81 -10.49 -9.45 -14.39
C GLY A 81 -9.69 -10.34 -13.44
N ARG A 82 -8.67 -10.98 -13.95
CA ARG A 82 -7.87 -11.94 -13.17
C ARG A 82 -6.48 -11.41 -12.78
N ASP A 83 -6.06 -10.28 -13.35
CA ASP A 83 -4.66 -9.87 -13.25
C ASP A 83 -4.45 -8.47 -12.72
N THR A 84 -5.51 -7.75 -12.36
CA THR A 84 -5.40 -6.36 -11.90
C THR A 84 -6.29 -6.10 -10.70
N ALA A 85 -5.80 -5.33 -9.75
CA ALA A 85 -6.56 -4.96 -8.56
C ALA A 85 -6.13 -3.58 -8.05
N VAL A 86 -7.05 -2.94 -7.35
CA VAL A 86 -6.78 -1.70 -6.61
C VAL A 86 -7.10 -1.96 -5.16
N ALA A 87 -6.18 -1.62 -4.27
CA ALA A 87 -6.38 -1.72 -2.83
C ALA A 87 -6.25 -0.32 -2.22
N SER A 88 -7.24 0.08 -1.45
CA SER A 88 -7.23 1.36 -0.76
C SER A 88 -7.56 1.16 0.71
N THR A 89 -6.98 2.01 1.56
CA THR A 89 -7.30 1.99 2.98
C THR A 89 -7.00 3.35 3.60
N LEU A 90 -7.72 3.65 4.66
CA LEU A 90 -7.32 4.72 5.57
C LEU A 90 -6.41 4.12 6.64
N PHE A 91 -5.56 4.94 7.23
CA PHE A 91 -4.74 4.48 8.35
C PHE A 91 -4.55 5.59 9.38
N TYR A 92 -4.33 5.16 10.62
CA TYR A 92 -4.16 6.07 11.76
C TYR A 92 -2.95 5.63 12.57
N ARG A 93 -2.08 6.58 12.89
CA ARG A 93 -0.90 6.34 13.73
C ARG A 93 -1.10 7.00 15.08
N ASP A 94 -0.66 6.32 16.15
CA ASP A 94 -0.86 6.81 17.50
C ASP A 94 -0.22 8.18 17.75
N GLY A 95 0.93 8.44 17.14
CA GLY A 95 1.63 9.71 17.29
C GLY A 95 1.10 10.84 16.43
N ALA A 96 0.02 10.64 15.69
CA ALA A 96 -0.49 11.62 14.73
C ALA A 96 -1.99 11.80 14.90
N LYS A 97 -2.41 12.20 16.09
CA LYS A 97 -3.83 12.45 16.38
C LYS A 97 -4.35 13.60 15.51
N GLY A 98 -5.58 13.47 15.06
CA GLY A 98 -6.20 14.46 14.20
C GLY A 98 -5.78 14.37 12.75
N ARG A 99 -5.01 13.35 12.38
CA ARG A 99 -4.54 13.13 11.01
C ARG A 99 -4.99 11.77 10.52
N VAL A 100 -5.42 11.72 9.27
CA VAL A 100 -5.78 10.44 8.62
C VAL A 100 -4.91 10.21 7.40
N GLY A 101 -4.32 9.03 7.35
CA GLY A 101 -3.56 8.57 6.19
C GLY A 101 -4.47 7.95 5.16
N ARG A 102 -4.11 8.11 3.88
CA ARG A 102 -4.81 7.49 2.76
C ARG A 102 -3.79 6.80 1.90
N GLN A 103 -4.03 5.52 1.60
CA GLN A 103 -3.13 4.73 0.80
C GLN A 103 -3.90 4.08 -0.33
N MET A 104 -3.39 4.19 -1.56
CA MET A 104 -3.91 3.46 -2.70
C MET A 104 -2.77 2.74 -3.39
N GLN A 105 -3.04 1.49 -3.79
CA GLN A 105 -2.06 0.64 -4.47
C GLN A 105 -2.71 -0.01 -5.67
N THR A 106 -1.99 -0.02 -6.78
CA THR A 106 -2.37 -0.81 -7.96
C THR A 106 -1.53 -2.07 -7.97
N TRP A 107 -2.22 -3.21 -8.00
CA TRP A 107 -1.62 -4.54 -8.02
C TRP A 107 -1.83 -5.18 -9.38
N VAL A 108 -0.81 -5.87 -9.87
CA VAL A 108 -0.87 -6.61 -11.13
C VAL A 108 -0.29 -8.00 -10.90
N ARG A 109 -0.95 -9.01 -11.46
CA ARG A 109 -0.46 -10.37 -11.35
C ARG A 109 0.47 -10.69 -12.51
N PHE A 110 1.71 -11.02 -12.17
CA PHE A 110 2.75 -11.43 -13.09
C PHE A 110 2.98 -12.94 -12.93
N PRO A 111 3.79 -13.57 -13.80
CA PRO A 111 4.11 -14.99 -13.63
C PRO A 111 4.70 -15.32 -12.25
N GLU A 112 5.46 -14.39 -11.67
CA GLU A 112 6.05 -14.58 -10.33
C GLU A 112 5.09 -14.24 -9.19
N GLY A 113 3.87 -13.78 -9.48
CA GLY A 113 2.85 -13.47 -8.49
C GLY A 113 2.37 -12.02 -8.54
N TRP A 114 1.57 -11.66 -7.55
CA TRP A 114 1.02 -10.32 -7.45
C TRP A 114 2.07 -9.32 -6.99
N LYS A 115 2.15 -8.18 -7.68
CA LYS A 115 3.12 -7.11 -7.37
C LYS A 115 2.43 -5.76 -7.42
N ILE A 116 2.90 -4.85 -6.57
CA ILE A 116 2.46 -3.45 -6.60
C ILE A 116 3.25 -2.75 -7.70
N VAL A 117 2.55 -2.08 -8.61
CA VAL A 117 3.17 -1.34 -9.71
C VAL A 117 3.07 0.18 -9.51
N ALA A 118 2.14 0.63 -8.68
CA ALA A 118 1.98 2.06 -8.37
C ALA A 118 1.35 2.19 -7.00
N ALA A 119 1.79 3.18 -6.25
CA ALA A 119 1.24 3.46 -4.92
C ALA A 119 1.26 4.96 -4.64
N HIS A 120 0.30 5.39 -3.83
CA HIS A 120 0.20 6.77 -3.36
C HIS A 120 -0.20 6.76 -1.90
N VAL A 121 0.54 7.49 -1.08
CA VAL A 121 0.26 7.66 0.35
C VAL A 121 0.21 9.15 0.63
N SER A 122 -0.84 9.60 1.30
CA SER A 122 -0.99 11.00 1.70
C SER A 122 -1.61 11.07 3.08
N ILE A 123 -1.50 12.22 3.71
CA ILE A 123 -2.11 12.47 5.02
C ILE A 123 -2.88 13.78 4.92
N ILE A 124 -4.08 13.79 5.48
CA ILE A 124 -4.89 15.00 5.60
C ILE A 124 -5.33 15.15 7.04
N ASP A 125 -5.82 16.32 7.39
CA ASP A 125 -6.43 16.54 8.69
C ASP A 125 -7.76 15.80 8.74
N GLU A 126 -8.06 15.19 9.88
CA GLU A 126 -9.36 14.57 10.07
C GLU A 126 -10.46 15.60 9.96
N SER A 127 -11.50 15.22 9.27
CA SER A 127 -12.69 16.02 9.20
C SER A 127 -13.25 16.19 10.60
N LYS A 128 -13.42 17.40 11.03
CA LYS A 128 -14.18 17.66 12.20
C LYS A 128 -15.60 17.62 11.78
N ASP A 129 -16.15 16.60 11.99
CA ASP A 129 -17.45 16.50 11.73
C ASP A 129 -18.23 17.54 12.27
N SER A 130 -18.44 18.21 11.98
CA SER A 130 -19.09 18.90 12.42
C SER A 130 -20.05 18.64 13.31
N SER A 131 -19.74 18.28 13.72
CA SER A 131 -20.35 18.01 14.37
C SER A 131 -20.92 18.24 14.44
N THR A 132 -20.67 18.46 14.01
CA THR A 132 -20.82 18.65 13.92
C THR A 132 -21.39 18.83 13.89
#